data_641e22b67ab4d085703f25c86e802a39
#
_entry.id   641e22b67ab4d085703f25c86e802a39
#
_cell.length_a   1.000
_cell.length_b   1.000
_cell.length_c   1.000
_cell.angle_alpha   90.00
_cell.angle_beta   90.00
_cell.angle_gamma   90.00
#
_symmetry.space_group_name_H-M   'P 1'
#
loop_
_entity.id
_entity.type
_entity.pdbx_description
1 polymer ?
#
loop_
_entity_poly.entity_id
_entity_poly.type
_entity_poly.pdbx_seq_one_letter_code
_entity_poly.pdbx_strand_id
1 'polypeptide(L)'
;MKKKRLLFLGLTLSCLAGAVFCGWNFYQEMKPRVLAEQVYNQIRERAFRESDAVMDGDKDITAVNTYTRKRPDFETLLQWNPDIAGWIWSPGSDIDYPVVQGTDNDYYLNHTADGERSIIGSIFMESQNQKEFQDDVTVLYGHHIRGGRMFSSLSGYKTQRYYEEHPVLYLYTPDQDYRVVLFAGEVLDGQKGSFPLKFESEDTRERWLKKLLVSSTFKSPVAVEENDRILALCTCSYEYNNARYVVYGVLSDMEEEQNEK
;
A
#
# COMPACT_ATOMS: atom_id res chain seq x y z
N MET A 1 -50.43 -37.50 -9.05
CA MET A 1 -49.98 -36.62 -7.91
C MET A 1 -48.59 -37.00 -7.36
N LYS A 2 -48.30 -38.28 -7.09
CA LYS A 2 -46.99 -38.72 -6.56
C LYS A 2 -45.75 -38.34 -7.38
N LYS A 3 -45.79 -38.48 -8.71
CA LYS A 3 -44.67 -38.12 -9.62
C LYS A 3 -44.32 -36.62 -9.62
N LYS A 4 -45.31 -35.73 -9.51
CA LYS A 4 -45.04 -34.28 -9.43
C LYS A 4 -44.38 -33.91 -8.10
N ARG A 5 -44.81 -34.54 -6.96
CA ARG A 5 -44.16 -34.33 -5.67
C ARG A 5 -42.71 -34.82 -5.64
N LEU A 6 -42.43 -35.97 -6.28
CA LEU A 6 -41.06 -36.49 -6.35
C LEU A 6 -40.16 -35.58 -7.17
N LEU A 7 -40.68 -35.00 -8.29
CA LEU A 7 -39.97 -34.04 -9.13
C LEU A 7 -39.66 -32.73 -8.36
N PHE A 8 -40.65 -32.22 -7.60
CA PHE A 8 -40.44 -31.03 -6.74
C PHE A 8 -39.41 -31.30 -5.63
N LEU A 9 -39.46 -32.47 -5.02
CA LEU A 9 -38.51 -32.86 -3.96
C LEU A 9 -37.08 -32.97 -4.52
N GLY A 10 -36.93 -33.52 -5.74
CA GLY A 10 -35.63 -33.57 -6.45
C GLY A 10 -35.10 -32.19 -6.76
N LEU A 11 -35.98 -31.28 -7.26
CA LEU A 11 -35.59 -29.90 -7.55
C LEU A 11 -35.15 -29.12 -6.32
N THR A 12 -35.90 -29.25 -5.20
CA THR A 12 -35.55 -28.57 -3.93
C THR A 12 -34.25 -29.11 -3.34
N LEU A 13 -33.98 -30.41 -3.41
CA LEU A 13 -32.72 -31.00 -2.95
C LEU A 13 -31.54 -30.53 -3.82
N SER A 14 -31.73 -30.45 -5.14
CA SER A 14 -30.71 -29.93 -6.05
C SER A 14 -30.39 -28.44 -5.78
N CYS A 15 -31.40 -27.59 -5.54
CA CYS A 15 -31.22 -26.20 -5.18
C CYS A 15 -30.50 -26.04 -3.82
N LEU A 16 -30.85 -26.87 -2.82
CA LEU A 16 -30.18 -26.89 -1.53
C LEU A 16 -28.72 -27.32 -1.65
N ALA A 17 -28.44 -28.36 -2.40
CA ALA A 17 -27.06 -28.81 -2.67
C ALA A 17 -26.24 -27.71 -3.38
N GLY A 18 -26.83 -27.04 -4.37
CA GLY A 18 -26.22 -25.89 -5.05
C GLY A 18 -25.95 -24.73 -4.11
N ALA A 19 -26.89 -24.40 -3.23
CA ALA A 19 -26.70 -23.32 -2.25
C ALA A 19 -25.59 -23.64 -1.23
N VAL A 20 -25.53 -24.89 -0.74
CA VAL A 20 -24.45 -25.36 0.16
C VAL A 20 -23.10 -25.31 -0.56
N PHE A 21 -23.03 -25.78 -1.81
CA PHE A 21 -21.81 -25.73 -2.60
C PHE A 21 -21.33 -24.30 -2.84
N CYS A 22 -22.21 -23.39 -3.24
CA CYS A 22 -21.90 -21.97 -3.42
C CYS A 22 -21.45 -21.31 -2.11
N GLY A 23 -22.15 -21.60 -0.99
CA GLY A 23 -21.79 -21.10 0.33
C GLY A 23 -20.41 -21.61 0.78
N TRP A 24 -20.11 -22.89 0.54
CA TRP A 24 -18.80 -23.46 0.84
C TRP A 24 -17.68 -22.83 0.02
N ASN A 25 -17.86 -22.67 -1.30
CA ASN A 25 -16.87 -21.99 -2.15
C ASN A 25 -16.65 -20.54 -1.72
N PHE A 26 -17.72 -19.82 -1.44
CA PHE A 26 -17.64 -18.45 -0.91
C PHE A 26 -16.86 -18.39 0.42
N TYR A 27 -17.17 -19.31 1.34
CA TYR A 27 -16.45 -19.40 2.62
C TYR A 27 -14.95 -19.68 2.42
N GLN A 28 -14.59 -20.61 1.53
CA GLN A 28 -13.18 -20.93 1.22
C GLN A 28 -12.44 -19.75 0.60
N GLU A 29 -13.12 -18.93 -0.20
CA GLU A 29 -12.55 -17.72 -0.78
C GLU A 29 -12.38 -16.58 0.25
N MET A 30 -13.33 -16.44 1.17
CA MET A 30 -13.33 -15.37 2.17
C MET A 30 -12.43 -15.66 3.37
N LYS A 31 -12.29 -16.91 3.77
CA LYS A 31 -11.52 -17.31 4.96
C LYS A 31 -10.09 -16.78 4.98
N PRO A 32 -9.27 -16.92 3.91
CA PRO A 32 -7.90 -16.40 3.91
C PRO A 32 -7.84 -14.88 4.06
N ARG A 33 -8.84 -14.17 3.50
CA ARG A 33 -8.92 -12.70 3.57
C ARG A 33 -9.23 -12.22 4.99
N VAL A 34 -10.15 -12.91 5.67
CA VAL A 34 -10.52 -12.59 7.08
C VAL A 34 -9.34 -12.86 8.01
N LEU A 35 -8.63 -13.98 7.81
CA LEU A 35 -7.44 -14.30 8.62
C LEU A 35 -6.34 -13.25 8.46
N ALA A 36 -6.05 -12.84 7.22
CA ALA A 36 -5.04 -11.81 7.00
C ALA A 36 -5.44 -10.44 7.57
N GLU A 37 -6.73 -10.09 7.54
CA GLU A 37 -7.23 -8.89 8.22
C GLU A 37 -6.98 -8.93 9.73
N GLN A 38 -7.23 -10.08 10.36
CA GLN A 38 -6.94 -10.27 11.78
C GLN A 38 -5.45 -10.08 12.09
N VAL A 39 -4.56 -10.61 11.23
CA VAL A 39 -3.11 -10.42 11.36
C VAL A 39 -2.76 -8.93 11.30
N TYR A 40 -3.23 -8.20 10.28
CA TYR A 40 -2.91 -6.77 10.16
C TYR A 40 -3.52 -5.93 11.28
N ASN A 41 -4.70 -6.30 11.81
CA ASN A 41 -5.26 -5.64 12.98
C ASN A 41 -4.38 -5.88 14.23
N GLN A 42 -3.90 -7.09 14.45
CA GLN A 42 -2.98 -7.40 15.57
C GLN A 42 -1.65 -6.66 15.43
N ILE A 43 -1.10 -6.56 14.21
CA ILE A 43 0.13 -5.80 13.95
C ILE A 43 -0.11 -4.31 14.26
N ARG A 44 -1.25 -3.78 13.85
CA ARG A 44 -1.66 -2.40 14.11
C ARG A 44 -1.81 -2.13 15.61
N GLU A 45 -2.45 -3.04 16.33
CA GLU A 45 -2.55 -2.97 17.81
C GLU A 45 -1.17 -2.99 18.50
N ARG A 46 -0.21 -3.75 17.98
CA ARG A 46 1.17 -3.76 18.49
C ARG A 46 1.89 -2.46 18.20
N ALA A 47 1.78 -1.96 16.96
CA ALA A 47 2.44 -0.74 16.51
C ALA A 47 1.98 0.51 17.25
N PHE A 48 0.74 0.52 17.74
CA PHE A 48 0.11 1.71 18.35
C PHE A 48 -0.40 1.46 19.76
N ARG A 49 0.21 0.50 20.51
CA ARG A 49 -0.12 0.28 21.92
C ARG A 49 -0.02 1.60 22.68
N GLU A 50 -1.02 1.86 23.50
CA GLU A 50 -0.94 2.91 24.50
C GLU A 50 0.17 2.55 25.51
N SER A 51 1.35 3.14 25.35
CA SER A 51 2.18 3.38 26.51
C SER A 51 1.47 4.47 27.31
N ASP A 52 1.24 4.25 28.61
CA ASP A 52 0.64 5.16 29.57
C ASP A 52 1.36 6.52 29.57
N ALA A 53 0.97 7.41 28.69
CA ALA A 53 1.37 8.81 28.72
C ALA A 53 0.19 9.65 28.24
N VAL A 54 -0.49 10.18 29.21
CA VAL A 54 -1.44 11.28 29.13
C VAL A 54 -0.91 12.37 28.23
N MET A 55 -1.60 12.63 27.12
CA MET A 55 -1.50 13.89 26.41
C MET A 55 -2.87 14.55 26.42
N ASP A 56 -3.02 15.44 27.37
CA ASP A 56 -4.05 16.47 27.41
C ASP A 56 -3.83 17.37 26.17
N GLY A 57 -4.73 17.29 25.22
CA GLY A 57 -4.59 17.96 23.93
C GLY A 57 -5.55 19.12 23.82
N ASP A 58 -5.02 20.30 23.87
CA ASP A 58 -5.72 21.55 23.57
C ASP A 58 -6.23 21.54 22.12
N LYS A 59 -7.54 21.85 21.98
CA LYS A 59 -8.20 21.97 20.68
C LYS A 59 -8.03 23.40 20.18
N ASP A 60 -7.06 23.64 19.33
CA ASP A 60 -7.05 24.82 18.48
C ASP A 60 -7.31 24.43 17.03
N ILE A 61 -8.54 24.72 16.57
CA ILE A 61 -9.02 24.48 15.21
C ILE A 61 -8.76 25.75 14.40
N THR A 62 -7.53 25.95 13.95
CA THR A 62 -7.26 26.86 12.81
C THR A 62 -5.98 26.43 12.11
N ALA A 63 -6.16 26.17 10.81
CA ALA A 63 -5.14 26.05 9.77
C ALA A 63 -4.53 24.68 9.45
N VAL A 64 -4.70 24.34 8.17
CA VAL A 64 -4.00 23.31 7.39
C VAL A 64 -4.16 21.88 7.91
N ASN A 65 -4.81 21.04 7.13
CA ASN A 65 -5.03 19.59 7.38
C ASN A 65 -3.72 18.87 7.69
N THR A 66 -3.16 19.07 8.87
CA THR A 66 -2.06 18.25 9.39
C THR A 66 -2.71 17.05 10.05
N TYR A 67 -2.82 15.96 9.31
CA TYR A 67 -3.23 14.68 9.89
C TYR A 67 -2.15 14.24 10.89
N THR A 68 -2.38 14.46 12.17
CA THR A 68 -1.50 13.96 13.23
C THR A 68 -1.90 12.53 13.55
N ARG A 69 -0.98 11.59 13.36
CA ARG A 69 -1.09 10.21 13.80
C ARG A 69 0.06 9.89 14.74
N LYS A 70 -0.19 9.06 15.76
CA LYS A 70 0.85 8.52 16.61
C LYS A 70 1.87 7.74 15.74
N ARG A 71 3.16 7.95 15.98
CA ARG A 71 4.24 7.20 15.33
C ARG A 71 4.18 5.73 15.74
N PRO A 72 4.41 4.75 14.82
CA PRO A 72 4.50 3.35 15.17
C PRO A 72 5.65 3.07 16.15
N ASP A 73 5.45 2.13 17.06
CA ASP A 73 6.51 1.64 17.97
C ASP A 73 7.43 0.67 17.21
N PHE A 74 8.47 1.22 16.58
CA PHE A 74 9.43 0.44 15.81
C PHE A 74 10.30 -0.46 16.69
N GLU A 75 10.52 -0.16 17.96
CA GLU A 75 11.23 -1.06 18.87
C GLU A 75 10.46 -2.38 19.02
N THR A 76 9.18 -2.30 19.33
CA THR A 76 8.29 -3.49 19.39
C THR A 76 8.16 -4.20 18.05
N LEU A 77 8.01 -3.45 16.95
CA LEU A 77 7.84 -4.01 15.61
C LEU A 77 9.07 -4.77 15.13
N LEU A 78 10.28 -4.22 15.33
CA LEU A 78 11.55 -4.85 14.92
C LEU A 78 11.92 -6.07 15.77
N GLN A 79 11.54 -6.09 17.06
CA GLN A 79 11.68 -7.30 17.89
C GLN A 79 10.77 -8.43 17.38
N TRP A 80 9.63 -8.10 16.82
CA TRP A 80 8.67 -9.07 16.30
C TRP A 80 9.04 -9.55 14.87
N ASN A 81 9.41 -8.62 13.96
CA ASN A 81 9.92 -8.95 12.63
C ASN A 81 11.05 -7.97 12.23
N PRO A 82 12.31 -8.43 12.18
CA PRO A 82 13.45 -7.60 11.80
C PRO A 82 13.43 -7.15 10.34
N ASP A 83 12.58 -7.75 9.48
CA ASP A 83 12.41 -7.36 8.09
C ASP A 83 11.58 -6.08 7.93
N ILE A 84 10.95 -5.57 8.99
CA ILE A 84 10.23 -4.30 8.94
C ILE A 84 11.21 -3.18 8.59
N ALA A 85 10.89 -2.46 7.50
CA ALA A 85 11.62 -1.30 7.03
C ALA A 85 10.89 0.01 7.36
N GLY A 86 9.55 -0.05 7.51
CA GLY A 86 8.75 1.14 7.79
C GLY A 86 7.27 0.83 7.96
N TRP A 87 6.49 1.91 7.95
CA TRP A 87 5.03 1.89 8.00
C TRP A 87 4.46 2.93 7.05
N ILE A 88 3.63 2.52 6.10
CA ILE A 88 2.99 3.44 5.15
C ILE A 88 1.53 3.69 5.54
N TRP A 89 1.12 4.95 5.50
CA TRP A 89 -0.23 5.38 5.82
C TRP A 89 -0.72 6.47 4.86
N SER A 90 -1.95 6.32 4.36
CA SER A 90 -2.63 7.32 3.55
C SER A 90 -3.94 7.74 4.23
N PRO A 91 -4.05 8.98 4.73
CA PRO A 91 -5.28 9.46 5.34
C PRO A 91 -6.48 9.35 4.41
N GLY A 92 -7.60 8.83 4.94
CA GLY A 92 -8.83 8.69 4.16
C GLY A 92 -8.84 7.55 3.14
N SER A 93 -7.78 6.72 3.11
CA SER A 93 -7.71 5.50 2.29
C SER A 93 -7.48 4.25 3.14
N ASP A 94 -7.52 3.07 2.49
CA ASP A 94 -7.27 1.78 3.18
C ASP A 94 -5.76 1.47 3.36
N ILE A 95 -4.85 2.35 2.93
CA ILE A 95 -3.41 2.14 3.08
C ILE A 95 -3.00 2.49 4.51
N ASP A 96 -2.73 1.44 5.30
CA ASP A 96 -2.29 1.52 6.68
C ASP A 96 -1.57 0.23 7.07
N TYR A 97 -0.32 0.08 6.64
CA TYR A 97 0.40 -1.19 6.67
C TYR A 97 1.86 -1.05 7.04
N PRO A 98 2.45 -2.06 7.73
CA PRO A 98 3.89 -2.19 7.82
C PRO A 98 4.46 -2.42 6.41
N VAL A 99 5.67 -1.90 6.19
CA VAL A 99 6.51 -2.16 5.03
C VAL A 99 7.60 -3.12 5.46
N VAL A 100 7.72 -4.26 4.79
CA VAL A 100 8.76 -5.25 5.03
C VAL A 100 9.74 -5.32 3.86
N GLN A 101 10.97 -5.76 4.10
CA GLN A 101 11.95 -6.04 3.04
C GLN A 101 12.56 -7.41 3.25
N GLY A 102 12.32 -8.33 2.32
CA GLY A 102 12.95 -9.65 2.28
C GLY A 102 14.26 -9.64 1.50
N THR A 103 14.86 -10.82 1.39
CA THR A 103 16.05 -11.04 0.56
C THR A 103 15.74 -11.17 -0.93
N ASP A 104 14.47 -11.29 -1.29
CA ASP A 104 13.94 -11.38 -2.65
C ASP A 104 12.57 -10.70 -2.74
N ASN A 105 12.02 -10.61 -3.96
CA ASN A 105 10.71 -10.00 -4.24
C ASN A 105 9.56 -11.02 -4.27
N ASP A 106 9.80 -12.28 -3.91
CA ASP A 106 8.80 -13.37 -4.01
C ASP A 106 8.21 -13.75 -2.66
N TYR A 107 9.03 -13.75 -1.58
CA TYR A 107 8.61 -14.22 -0.27
C TYR A 107 7.38 -13.45 0.25
N TYR A 108 7.48 -12.13 0.38
CA TYR A 108 6.41 -11.29 0.91
C TYR A 108 5.23 -11.07 -0.06
N LEU A 109 5.38 -11.51 -1.30
CA LEU A 109 4.25 -11.59 -2.23
C LEU A 109 3.18 -12.58 -1.74
N ASN A 110 3.58 -13.62 -0.98
CA ASN A 110 2.72 -14.71 -0.53
C ASN A 110 2.78 -14.95 1.00
N HIS A 111 3.37 -14.02 1.76
CA HIS A 111 3.45 -14.09 3.21
C HIS A 111 3.07 -12.74 3.82
N THR A 112 2.33 -12.79 4.92
CA THR A 112 2.05 -11.61 5.74
C THR A 112 3.29 -11.19 6.53
N ALA A 113 3.27 -10.00 7.10
CA ALA A 113 4.42 -9.45 7.83
C ALA A 113 4.81 -10.25 9.08
N ASP A 114 3.97 -11.19 9.54
CA ASP A 114 4.30 -12.17 10.59
C ASP A 114 4.91 -13.47 10.06
N GLY A 115 5.16 -13.55 8.75
CA GLY A 115 5.75 -14.72 8.10
C GLY A 115 4.77 -15.84 7.76
N GLU A 116 3.48 -15.67 8.05
CA GLU A 116 2.45 -16.66 7.72
C GLU A 116 2.07 -16.59 6.24
N ARG A 117 1.86 -17.77 5.64
CA ARG A 117 1.48 -17.87 4.23
C ARG A 117 0.08 -17.29 3.99
N SER A 118 -0.02 -16.34 3.06
CA SER A 118 -1.26 -15.64 2.75
C SER A 118 -1.33 -15.22 1.29
N ILE A 119 -2.51 -15.35 0.68
CA ILE A 119 -2.78 -14.84 -0.68
C ILE A 119 -2.83 -13.30 -0.76
N ILE A 120 -2.88 -12.64 0.39
CA ILE A 120 -2.90 -11.18 0.46
C ILE A 120 -1.47 -10.62 0.45
N GLY A 121 -0.48 -11.39 0.93
CA GLY A 121 0.89 -10.96 1.05
C GLY A 121 1.07 -9.75 1.99
N SER A 122 2.12 -9.00 1.74
CA SER A 122 2.48 -7.79 2.48
C SER A 122 2.66 -6.60 1.53
N ILE A 123 2.77 -5.41 2.11
CA ILE A 123 3.44 -4.29 1.44
C ILE A 123 4.93 -4.48 1.66
N PHE A 124 5.70 -4.62 0.58
CA PHE A 124 7.11 -4.91 0.67
C PHE A 124 7.96 -4.04 -0.25
N MET A 125 9.17 -3.77 0.19
CA MET A 125 10.16 -3.00 -0.55
C MET A 125 10.91 -3.89 -1.53
N GLU A 126 11.29 -3.32 -2.68
CA GLU A 126 12.21 -3.94 -3.65
C GLU A 126 13.49 -4.42 -2.94
N SER A 127 13.82 -5.70 -3.12
CA SER A 127 14.94 -6.34 -2.41
C SER A 127 16.31 -5.70 -2.68
N GLN A 128 16.47 -5.01 -3.80
CA GLN A 128 17.69 -4.30 -4.17
C GLN A 128 17.75 -2.87 -3.64
N ASN A 129 16.65 -2.32 -3.10
CA ASN A 129 16.67 -1.02 -2.45
C ASN A 129 17.39 -1.05 -1.10
N GLN A 130 17.94 0.09 -0.70
CA GLN A 130 18.47 0.30 0.64
C GLN A 130 17.30 0.44 1.63
N LYS A 131 17.39 -0.29 2.75
CA LYS A 131 16.31 -0.38 3.74
C LYS A 131 16.00 0.99 4.38
N GLU A 132 16.96 1.89 4.37
CA GLU A 132 16.91 3.24 4.94
C GLU A 132 16.25 4.27 4.00
N PHE A 133 15.68 3.85 2.86
CA PHE A 133 15.03 4.72 1.86
C PHE A 133 15.94 5.80 1.27
N GLN A 134 17.21 5.48 1.05
CA GLN A 134 18.23 6.43 0.58
C GLN A 134 18.51 6.35 -0.93
N ASP A 135 17.84 5.47 -1.66
CA ASP A 135 17.97 5.38 -3.12
C ASP A 135 17.27 6.55 -3.83
N ASP A 136 17.65 6.83 -5.08
CA ASP A 136 16.97 7.82 -5.90
C ASP A 136 15.51 7.46 -6.13
N VAL A 137 15.21 6.16 -6.26
CA VAL A 137 13.85 5.62 -6.33
C VAL A 137 13.74 4.38 -5.44
N THR A 138 12.92 4.47 -4.41
CA THR A 138 12.52 3.31 -3.59
C THR A 138 11.19 2.78 -4.06
N VAL A 139 11.09 1.46 -4.26
CA VAL A 139 9.87 0.83 -4.77
C VAL A 139 9.21 0.00 -3.70
N LEU A 140 7.92 0.25 -3.47
CA LEU A 140 7.06 -0.57 -2.63
C LEU A 140 6.05 -1.30 -3.49
N TYR A 141 5.94 -2.60 -3.27
CA TYR A 141 4.96 -3.47 -3.92
C TYR A 141 3.82 -3.83 -2.98
N GLY A 142 2.64 -3.98 -3.53
CA GLY A 142 1.48 -4.48 -2.80
C GLY A 142 0.43 -5.03 -3.75
N HIS A 143 -0.28 -6.07 -3.31
CA HIS A 143 -1.35 -6.66 -4.11
C HIS A 143 -2.52 -5.71 -4.35
N HIS A 144 -3.18 -5.92 -5.50
CA HIS A 144 -4.50 -5.39 -5.76
C HIS A 144 -5.57 -6.41 -5.32
N ILE A 145 -6.12 -6.23 -4.13
CA ILE A 145 -7.12 -7.14 -3.56
C ILE A 145 -8.51 -6.52 -3.63
N ARG A 146 -9.49 -7.27 -4.15
CA ARG A 146 -10.89 -6.82 -4.15
C ARG A 146 -11.34 -6.48 -2.72
N GLY A 147 -11.97 -5.32 -2.55
CA GLY A 147 -12.43 -4.82 -1.25
C GLY A 147 -11.49 -3.79 -0.62
N GLY A 148 -10.60 -3.16 -1.40
CA GLY A 148 -9.85 -1.96 -0.98
C GLY A 148 -8.54 -2.22 -0.22
N ARG A 149 -8.14 -3.48 -0.03
CA ARG A 149 -6.97 -3.84 0.79
C ARG A 149 -5.65 -3.71 0.05
N MET A 150 -4.57 -3.63 0.83
CA MET A 150 -3.21 -3.46 0.35
C MET A 150 -3.11 -2.20 -0.54
N PHE A 151 -2.58 -2.31 -1.74
CA PHE A 151 -2.46 -1.20 -2.68
C PHE A 151 -3.62 -1.10 -3.68
N SER A 152 -4.78 -1.68 -3.39
CA SER A 152 -5.96 -1.60 -4.27
C SER A 152 -6.46 -0.17 -4.48
N SER A 153 -6.39 0.67 -3.44
CA SER A 153 -6.80 2.08 -3.49
C SER A 153 -5.93 2.93 -4.42
N LEU A 154 -4.70 2.47 -4.77
CA LEU A 154 -3.86 3.16 -5.76
C LEU A 154 -4.57 3.29 -7.11
N SER A 155 -5.46 2.37 -7.48
CA SER A 155 -6.23 2.48 -8.71
C SER A 155 -7.13 3.73 -8.77
N GLY A 156 -7.46 4.34 -7.64
CA GLY A 156 -8.20 5.60 -7.56
C GLY A 156 -7.44 6.77 -8.20
N TYR A 157 -6.11 6.76 -8.11
CA TYR A 157 -5.24 7.80 -8.71
C TYR A 157 -5.22 7.80 -10.25
N LYS A 158 -5.92 6.88 -10.90
CA LYS A 158 -6.24 6.99 -12.33
C LYS A 158 -7.17 8.16 -12.65
N THR A 159 -7.73 8.80 -11.62
CA THR A 159 -8.60 9.96 -11.73
C THR A 159 -8.00 11.17 -11.01
N GLN A 160 -8.10 12.36 -11.63
CA GLN A 160 -7.66 13.63 -11.05
C GLN A 160 -8.32 13.89 -9.69
N ARG A 161 -9.62 13.63 -9.59
CA ARG A 161 -10.40 13.88 -8.37
C ARG A 161 -9.83 13.10 -7.17
N TYR A 162 -9.49 11.82 -7.33
CA TYR A 162 -8.96 11.02 -6.23
C TYR A 162 -7.59 11.52 -5.77
N TYR A 163 -6.74 11.96 -6.72
CA TYR A 163 -5.49 12.63 -6.39
C TYR A 163 -5.71 13.90 -5.56
N GLU A 164 -6.67 14.76 -5.94
CA GLU A 164 -6.98 15.99 -5.22
C GLU A 164 -7.52 15.74 -3.80
N GLU A 165 -8.22 14.63 -3.60
CA GLU A 165 -8.72 14.20 -2.28
C GLU A 165 -7.61 13.54 -1.42
N HIS A 166 -6.56 12.95 -2.04
CA HIS A 166 -5.51 12.18 -1.39
C HIS A 166 -4.09 12.48 -1.92
N PRO A 167 -3.64 13.75 -1.91
CA PRO A 167 -2.37 14.14 -2.56
C PRO A 167 -1.12 13.72 -1.77
N VAL A 168 -1.27 13.23 -0.54
CA VAL A 168 -0.17 12.96 0.40
C VAL A 168 -0.37 11.63 1.10
N LEU A 169 0.74 10.90 1.28
CA LEU A 169 0.87 9.78 2.19
C LEU A 169 1.95 10.09 3.23
N TYR A 170 2.05 9.23 4.24
CA TYR A 170 3.08 9.30 5.27
C TYR A 170 3.83 7.98 5.33
N LEU A 171 5.14 8.06 5.41
CA LEU A 171 6.03 6.93 5.59
C LEU A 171 6.82 7.14 6.88
N TYR A 172 6.55 6.29 7.86
CA TYR A 172 7.30 6.23 9.10
C TYR A 172 8.38 5.16 8.96
N THR A 173 9.61 5.46 9.41
CA THR A 173 10.71 4.49 9.44
C THR A 173 11.34 4.45 10.84
N PRO A 174 12.17 3.47 11.18
CA PRO A 174 12.85 3.45 12.45
C PRO A 174 13.64 4.73 12.76
N ASP A 175 14.27 5.33 11.75
CA ASP A 175 15.20 6.44 11.89
C ASP A 175 14.55 7.79 11.61
N GLN A 176 13.63 7.87 10.64
CA GLN A 176 13.09 9.13 10.14
C GLN A 176 11.65 8.97 9.61
N ASP A 177 10.87 10.04 9.71
CA ASP A 177 9.50 10.08 9.20
C ASP A 177 9.41 11.00 7.98
N TYR A 178 8.67 10.55 6.96
CA TYR A 178 8.53 11.25 5.69
C TYR A 178 7.08 11.58 5.39
N ARG A 179 6.88 12.77 4.84
CA ARG A 179 5.70 13.11 4.06
C ARG A 179 5.96 12.77 2.60
N VAL A 180 5.09 11.99 2.00
CA VAL A 180 5.20 11.54 0.61
C VAL A 180 4.24 12.37 -0.23
N VAL A 181 4.74 13.35 -0.96
CA VAL A 181 3.93 14.26 -1.77
C VAL A 181 3.82 13.73 -3.18
N LEU A 182 2.62 13.31 -3.59
CA LEU A 182 2.40 12.64 -4.86
C LEU A 182 2.50 13.59 -6.05
N PHE A 183 3.19 13.15 -7.12
CA PHE A 183 3.39 13.99 -8.30
C PHE A 183 3.02 13.32 -9.63
N ALA A 184 3.00 11.98 -9.73
CA ALA A 184 2.63 11.28 -10.96
C ALA A 184 2.04 9.90 -10.69
N GLY A 185 1.28 9.37 -11.66
CA GLY A 185 0.82 7.98 -11.68
C GLY A 185 0.73 7.46 -13.10
N GLU A 186 1.17 6.22 -13.36
CA GLU A 186 1.16 5.64 -14.69
C GLU A 186 0.83 4.15 -14.71
N VAL A 187 0.42 3.66 -15.87
CA VAL A 187 0.26 2.23 -16.14
C VAL A 187 1.52 1.71 -16.83
N LEU A 188 2.17 0.72 -16.24
CA LEU A 188 3.38 0.08 -16.76
C LEU A 188 3.11 -1.36 -17.20
N ASP A 189 3.89 -1.83 -18.17
CA ASP A 189 4.00 -3.25 -18.50
C ASP A 189 4.96 -3.92 -17.49
N GLY A 190 4.42 -4.75 -16.61
CA GLY A 190 5.18 -5.40 -15.55
C GLY A 190 6.25 -6.39 -16.04
N GLN A 191 6.27 -6.73 -17.35
CA GLN A 191 7.35 -7.54 -17.94
C GLN A 191 8.50 -6.69 -18.49
N LYS A 192 8.24 -5.45 -18.85
CA LYS A 192 9.19 -4.55 -19.51
C LYS A 192 9.67 -3.42 -18.61
N GLY A 193 8.91 -3.13 -17.56
CA GLY A 193 9.21 -2.02 -16.65
C GLY A 193 10.17 -2.46 -15.55
N SER A 194 11.41 -1.97 -15.58
CA SER A 194 12.30 -1.92 -14.44
C SER A 194 12.33 -0.50 -13.89
N PHE A 195 12.33 -0.37 -12.57
CA PHE A 195 12.50 0.93 -11.92
C PHE A 195 13.99 1.30 -11.89
N PRO A 196 14.34 2.54 -12.22
CA PRO A 196 15.71 3.02 -12.02
C PRO A 196 15.91 3.30 -10.51
N LEU A 197 16.43 2.32 -9.76
CA LEU A 197 16.69 2.50 -8.33
C LEU A 197 17.73 3.58 -8.07
N LYS A 198 18.65 3.76 -9.03
CA LYS A 198 19.67 4.82 -9.07
C LYS A 198 19.83 5.34 -10.47
N PHE A 199 20.00 6.63 -10.63
CA PHE A 199 20.26 7.26 -11.91
C PHE A 199 21.78 7.37 -12.18
N GLU A 200 22.17 7.09 -13.41
CA GLU A 200 23.58 7.20 -13.84
C GLU A 200 24.03 8.67 -13.98
N SER A 201 23.09 9.57 -14.26
CA SER A 201 23.33 11.00 -14.43
C SER A 201 22.02 11.78 -14.30
N GLU A 202 22.13 13.08 -14.01
CA GLU A 202 21.02 14.04 -13.98
C GLU A 202 20.23 14.03 -15.31
N ASP A 203 20.90 13.99 -16.46
CA ASP A 203 20.24 13.93 -17.77
C ASP A 203 19.39 12.66 -17.94
N THR A 204 19.80 11.54 -17.34
CA THR A 204 19.01 10.30 -17.35
C THR A 204 17.77 10.43 -16.46
N ARG A 205 17.94 11.04 -15.28
CA ARG A 205 16.85 11.35 -14.34
C ARG A 205 15.82 12.28 -14.97
N GLU A 206 16.26 13.41 -15.57
CA GLU A 206 15.37 14.35 -16.24
C GLU A 206 14.55 13.70 -17.38
N ARG A 207 15.21 12.90 -18.22
CA ARG A 207 14.50 12.19 -19.31
C ARG A 207 13.46 11.23 -18.79
N TRP A 208 13.76 10.52 -17.71
CA TRP A 208 12.82 9.62 -17.06
C TRP A 208 11.64 10.39 -16.45
N LEU A 209 11.90 11.47 -15.71
CA LEU A 209 10.87 12.34 -15.14
C LEU A 209 9.96 12.96 -16.21
N LYS A 210 10.54 13.50 -17.30
CA LYS A 210 9.78 14.06 -18.42
C LYS A 210 8.85 13.02 -19.04
N LYS A 211 9.30 11.78 -19.23
CA LYS A 211 8.48 10.69 -19.75
C LYS A 211 7.35 10.34 -18.77
N LEU A 212 7.67 10.21 -17.50
CA LEU A 212 6.71 9.90 -16.44
C LEU A 212 5.61 10.96 -16.34
N LEU A 213 5.96 12.25 -16.33
CA LEU A 213 4.98 13.34 -16.26
C LEU A 213 4.06 13.40 -17.49
N VAL A 214 4.55 13.02 -18.67
CA VAL A 214 3.74 12.93 -19.91
C VAL A 214 2.75 11.77 -19.84
N SER A 215 3.15 10.63 -19.25
CA SER A 215 2.28 9.44 -19.11
C SER A 215 1.36 9.49 -17.88
N SER A 216 1.51 10.50 -17.01
CA SER A 216 0.78 10.58 -15.76
C SER A 216 -0.75 10.67 -15.95
N THR A 217 -1.46 9.86 -15.17
CA THR A 217 -2.94 9.79 -15.15
C THR A 217 -3.59 10.97 -14.44
N PHE A 218 -2.84 11.73 -13.67
CA PHE A 218 -3.28 12.95 -13.01
C PHE A 218 -2.22 14.06 -13.15
N LYS A 219 -2.62 15.29 -12.89
CA LYS A 219 -1.74 16.46 -12.88
C LYS A 219 -1.49 16.90 -11.45
N SER A 220 -0.23 17.14 -11.12
CA SER A 220 0.22 17.64 -9.83
C SER A 220 0.97 18.96 -10.00
N PRO A 221 0.86 19.91 -9.06
CA PRO A 221 1.69 21.12 -9.03
C PRO A 221 3.08 20.88 -8.45
N VAL A 222 3.39 19.68 -7.98
CA VAL A 222 4.66 19.34 -7.33
C VAL A 222 5.78 19.37 -8.36
N ALA A 223 6.79 20.21 -8.12
CA ALA A 223 8.07 20.14 -8.80
C ALA A 223 8.94 19.06 -8.13
N VAL A 224 9.67 18.31 -8.94
CA VAL A 224 10.64 17.30 -8.45
C VAL A 224 12.02 17.86 -8.67
N GLU A 225 12.73 18.12 -7.58
CA GLU A 225 14.07 18.70 -7.60
C GLU A 225 15.16 17.64 -7.83
N GLU A 226 16.39 18.09 -8.14
CA GLU A 226 17.52 17.22 -8.49
C GLU A 226 17.83 16.16 -7.43
N ASN A 227 17.79 16.55 -6.16
CA ASN A 227 18.16 15.69 -5.03
C ASN A 227 16.97 15.01 -4.36
N ASP A 228 15.77 15.17 -4.89
CA ASP A 228 14.59 14.54 -4.32
C ASP A 228 14.65 13.02 -4.45
N ARG A 229 14.39 12.34 -3.33
CA ARG A 229 14.18 10.90 -3.31
C ARG A 229 12.72 10.59 -3.65
N ILE A 230 12.53 9.58 -4.47
CA ILE A 230 11.21 9.22 -5.00
C ILE A 230 10.75 7.90 -4.41
N LEU A 231 9.52 7.87 -3.91
CA LEU A 231 8.83 6.64 -3.54
C LEU A 231 7.89 6.23 -4.66
N ALA A 232 8.03 5.00 -5.16
CA ALA A 232 7.15 4.38 -6.16
C ALA A 232 6.29 3.31 -5.51
N LEU A 233 4.96 3.48 -5.53
CA LEU A 233 3.99 2.54 -5.00
C LEU A 233 3.40 1.73 -6.14
N CYS A 234 3.72 0.44 -6.24
CA CYS A 234 3.41 -0.43 -7.37
C CYS A 234 2.38 -1.50 -7.02
N THR A 235 1.32 -1.62 -7.81
CA THR A 235 0.31 -2.67 -7.67
C THR A 235 -0.07 -3.29 -9.02
N CYS A 236 -0.71 -4.46 -8.98
CA CYS A 236 -1.29 -5.05 -10.19
C CYS A 236 -2.39 -4.17 -10.76
N SER A 237 -2.51 -4.15 -12.07
CA SER A 237 -3.55 -3.45 -12.80
C SER A 237 -4.14 -4.36 -13.88
N TYR A 238 -5.31 -4.00 -14.45
CA TYR A 238 -6.08 -4.92 -15.27
C TYR A 238 -6.39 -4.39 -16.67
N GLU A 239 -5.68 -3.35 -17.12
CA GLU A 239 -5.83 -2.80 -18.47
C GLU A 239 -5.42 -3.81 -19.55
N TYR A 240 -4.39 -4.61 -19.24
CA TYR A 240 -3.89 -5.72 -20.05
C TYR A 240 -3.14 -6.73 -19.17
N ASN A 241 -2.73 -7.86 -19.75
CA ASN A 241 -1.99 -8.88 -19.02
C ASN A 241 -0.66 -8.31 -18.47
N ASN A 242 -0.40 -8.55 -17.19
CA ASN A 242 0.76 -8.04 -16.46
C ASN A 242 0.85 -6.51 -16.32
N ALA A 243 -0.25 -5.78 -16.54
CA ALA A 243 -0.27 -4.36 -16.26
C ALA A 243 0.02 -4.10 -14.76
N ARG A 244 0.78 -3.04 -14.50
CA ARG A 244 1.03 -2.50 -13.16
C ARG A 244 0.56 -1.06 -13.14
N TYR A 245 -0.01 -0.63 -12.04
CA TYR A 245 -0.25 0.78 -11.79
C TYR A 245 0.71 1.27 -10.72
N VAL A 246 1.37 2.38 -11.01
CA VAL A 246 2.39 2.95 -10.12
C VAL A 246 2.04 4.39 -9.82
N VAL A 247 2.13 4.76 -8.54
CA VAL A 247 1.99 6.14 -8.07
C VAL A 247 3.34 6.57 -7.49
N TYR A 248 3.79 7.76 -7.85
CA TYR A 248 5.08 8.31 -7.46
C TYR A 248 4.91 9.52 -6.56
N GLY A 249 5.70 9.60 -5.50
CA GLY A 249 5.76 10.74 -4.60
C GLY A 249 7.19 11.11 -4.23
N VAL A 250 7.40 12.38 -3.91
CA VAL A 250 8.65 12.89 -3.33
C VAL A 250 8.65 12.61 -1.83
N LEU A 251 9.77 12.10 -1.30
CA LEU A 251 10.00 11.95 0.13
C LEU A 251 10.50 13.27 0.71
N SER A 252 9.67 13.94 1.51
CA SER A 252 10.02 15.16 2.25
C SER A 252 10.15 14.85 3.73
N ASP A 253 11.20 15.31 4.37
CA ASP A 253 11.46 15.09 5.79
C ASP A 253 10.45 15.86 6.66
N MET A 254 9.80 15.18 7.60
CA MET A 254 8.76 15.81 8.42
C MET A 254 9.33 16.84 9.43
N GLU A 255 10.59 16.72 9.81
CA GLU A 255 11.24 17.64 10.76
C GLU A 255 11.61 19.00 10.12
N GLU A 256 11.90 19.05 8.82
CA GLU A 256 12.25 20.28 8.12
C GLU A 256 11.08 21.25 8.00
N GLU A 257 9.85 20.75 7.78
CA GLU A 257 8.65 21.60 7.65
C GLU A 257 8.25 22.33 8.96
N GLN A 258 8.72 21.87 10.12
CA GLN A 258 8.45 22.54 11.42
C GLN A 258 9.39 23.74 11.67
N ASN A 259 10.55 23.79 11.00
CA ASN A 259 11.54 24.84 11.16
C ASN A 259 11.38 26.02 10.18
N GLU A 260 10.56 25.88 9.13
CA GLU A 260 10.28 26.94 8.15
C GLU A 260 9.06 27.81 8.48
N LYS A 261 8.39 27.59 9.62
CA LYS A 261 7.24 28.37 10.13
C LYS A 261 7.61 29.18 11.35
#